data_8ce3419f9ae97d956af26a3687a2cb60
#
_entry.id   8ce3419f9ae97d956af26a3687a2cb60
#
_cell.length_a   1.000
_cell.length_b   1.000
_cell.length_c   1.000
_cell.angle_alpha   90.00
_cell.angle_beta   90.00
_cell.angle_gamma   90.00
#
_symmetry.space_group_name_H-M   'P 1'
#
loop_
_entity.id
_entity.type
_entity.pdbx_description
1 polymer ?
#
loop_
_entity_poly.entity_id
_entity_poly.type
_entity_poly.pdbx_seq_one_letter_code
_entity_poly.pdbx_strand_id
1 'polypeptide(L)'
;MSRATALGLLVALAGPDAVILLSRFAGENPSIVVQLVLQAIFCGLAVAILLIVRYGERLPMDSIGLRMPTRATLSTAALLFVVGFFLLPFVTDPLVRAFGLDGAQAGIAELAKLPGWFRVVLGATGGVVEETLYRGYLIERLAALTGRRWLGASLATVAFALAHVPTWGVGFALAADLPAGIVLTVFYLWRRDLIANMLAHSTSIVIAMFTIVPAAG
;
A
#
# COMPACT_ATOMS: atom_id res chain seq x y z
N MET A 1 -23.09 10.81 -5.56
CA MET A 1 -21.68 10.94 -5.10
C MET A 1 -21.38 12.38 -4.76
N SER A 2 -20.83 12.65 -3.57
CA SER A 2 -20.45 14.02 -3.19
C SER A 2 -19.17 14.47 -3.92
N ARG A 3 -18.95 15.80 -4.02
CA ARG A 3 -17.67 16.31 -4.57
C ARG A 3 -16.47 15.89 -3.73
N ALA A 4 -16.62 15.80 -2.42
CA ALA A 4 -15.57 15.34 -1.52
C ALA A 4 -15.21 13.88 -1.77
N THR A 5 -16.21 13.00 -1.95
CA THR A 5 -15.99 11.60 -2.28
C THR A 5 -15.31 11.44 -3.65
N ALA A 6 -15.72 12.25 -4.67
CA ALA A 6 -15.06 12.23 -5.98
C ALA A 6 -13.59 12.62 -5.88
N LEU A 7 -13.27 13.69 -5.12
CA LEU A 7 -11.89 14.11 -4.87
C LEU A 7 -11.09 13.02 -4.14
N GLY A 8 -11.66 12.39 -3.12
CA GLY A 8 -10.98 11.31 -2.39
C GLY A 8 -10.70 10.08 -3.28
N LEU A 9 -11.64 9.71 -4.14
CA LEU A 9 -11.42 8.63 -5.12
C LEU A 9 -10.29 9.00 -6.10
N LEU A 10 -10.26 10.25 -6.57
CA LEU A 10 -9.18 10.73 -7.43
C LEU A 10 -7.82 10.68 -6.72
N VAL A 11 -7.74 11.18 -5.47
CA VAL A 11 -6.52 11.13 -4.66
C VAL A 11 -6.06 9.69 -4.45
N ALA A 12 -6.97 8.78 -4.12
CA ALA A 12 -6.61 7.39 -3.81
C ALA A 12 -6.23 6.58 -5.07
N LEU A 13 -6.84 6.86 -6.24
CA LEU A 13 -6.57 6.13 -7.47
C LEU A 13 -5.38 6.72 -8.26
N ALA A 14 -5.31 8.05 -8.38
CA ALA A 14 -4.31 8.70 -9.22
C ALA A 14 -3.13 9.30 -8.43
N GLY A 15 -3.27 9.46 -7.11
CA GLY A 15 -2.23 10.06 -6.27
C GLY A 15 -0.92 9.28 -6.27
N PRO A 16 -0.90 7.96 -6.07
CA PRO A 16 0.33 7.16 -6.12
C PRO A 16 1.03 7.28 -7.48
N ASP A 17 0.31 7.16 -8.59
CA ASP A 17 0.87 7.31 -9.93
C ASP A 17 1.42 8.72 -10.18
N ALA A 18 0.77 9.75 -9.66
CA ALA A 18 1.26 11.12 -9.74
C ALA A 18 2.59 11.30 -8.99
N VAL A 19 2.76 10.66 -7.82
CA VAL A 19 4.04 10.68 -7.09
C VAL A 19 5.13 9.92 -7.87
N ILE A 20 4.81 8.77 -8.45
CA ILE A 20 5.75 8.02 -9.31
C ILE A 20 6.12 8.86 -10.54
N LEU A 21 5.16 9.50 -11.18
CA LEU A 21 5.44 10.38 -12.32
C LEU A 21 6.34 11.54 -11.90
N LEU A 22 6.07 12.16 -10.75
CA LEU A 22 6.88 13.25 -10.20
C LEU A 22 8.31 12.78 -9.90
N SER A 23 8.50 11.55 -9.41
CA SER A 23 9.84 10.99 -9.14
C SER A 23 10.69 10.85 -10.42
N ARG A 24 10.08 10.63 -11.57
CA ARG A 24 10.79 10.54 -12.85
C ARG A 24 11.42 11.88 -13.29
N PHE A 25 10.80 13.01 -12.89
CA PHE A 25 11.38 14.33 -13.11
C PHE A 25 12.54 14.67 -12.16
N ALA A 26 12.71 13.91 -11.09
CA ALA A 26 13.83 14.08 -10.16
C ALA A 26 15.16 13.50 -10.68
N GLY A 27 15.14 12.80 -11.83
CA GLY A 27 16.31 12.18 -12.45
C GLY A 27 16.61 10.78 -11.90
N GLU A 28 17.65 10.14 -12.46
CA GLU A 28 18.00 8.74 -12.16
C GLU A 28 18.63 8.55 -10.74
N ASN A 29 19.27 9.57 -10.19
CA ASN A 29 19.92 9.51 -8.88
C ASN A 29 19.54 10.73 -8.03
N PRO A 30 18.29 10.85 -7.59
CA PRO A 30 17.84 11.99 -6.81
C PRO A 30 18.53 12.03 -5.44
N SER A 31 18.87 13.24 -4.99
CA SER A 31 19.45 13.42 -3.64
C SER A 31 18.50 12.91 -2.57
N ILE A 32 19.03 12.56 -1.40
CA ILE A 32 18.20 12.09 -0.27
C ILE A 32 17.15 13.13 0.15
N VAL A 33 17.43 14.42 -0.02
CA VAL A 33 16.46 15.49 0.25
C VAL A 33 15.28 15.41 -0.71
N VAL A 34 15.53 15.21 -2.00
CA VAL A 34 14.47 15.05 -3.01
C VAL A 34 13.63 13.80 -2.71
N GLN A 35 14.28 12.70 -2.34
CA GLN A 35 13.57 11.46 -1.96
C GLN A 35 12.71 11.66 -0.71
N LEU A 36 13.19 12.40 0.30
CA LEU A 36 12.40 12.75 1.49
C LEU A 36 11.19 13.63 1.13
N VAL A 37 11.35 14.57 0.20
CA VAL A 37 10.24 15.40 -0.27
C VAL A 37 9.19 14.55 -0.99
N LEU A 38 9.61 13.65 -1.87
CA LEU A 38 8.69 12.72 -2.56
C LEU A 38 7.96 11.83 -1.55
N GLN A 39 8.67 11.32 -0.54
CA GLN A 39 8.06 10.53 0.53
C GLN A 39 7.08 11.34 1.37
N ALA A 40 7.40 12.61 1.66
CA ALA A 40 6.47 13.50 2.35
C ALA A 40 5.21 13.79 1.53
N ILE A 41 5.34 13.96 0.20
CA ILE A 41 4.20 14.11 -0.72
C ILE A 41 3.35 12.83 -0.70
N PHE A 42 3.98 11.65 -0.74
CA PHE A 42 3.27 10.36 -0.66
C PHE A 42 2.51 10.23 0.67
N CYS A 43 3.14 10.55 1.80
CA CYS A 43 2.45 10.61 3.09
C CYS A 43 1.31 11.63 3.10
N GLY A 44 1.47 12.74 2.38
CA GLY A 44 0.44 13.77 2.20
C GLY A 44 -0.85 13.22 1.58
N LEU A 45 -0.79 12.15 0.76
CA LEU A 45 -1.99 11.50 0.20
C LEU A 45 -2.86 10.89 1.32
N ALA A 46 -2.25 10.20 2.28
CA ALA A 46 -2.99 9.64 3.41
C ALA A 46 -3.61 10.75 4.27
N VAL A 47 -2.84 11.81 4.55
CA VAL A 47 -3.35 12.98 5.27
C VAL A 47 -4.51 13.62 4.52
N ALA A 48 -4.41 13.80 3.19
CA ALA A 48 -5.48 14.34 2.37
C ALA A 48 -6.75 13.48 2.47
N ILE A 49 -6.64 12.15 2.42
CA ILE A 49 -7.78 11.24 2.62
C ILE A 49 -8.41 11.42 4.00
N LEU A 50 -7.61 11.48 5.08
CA LEU A 50 -8.14 11.70 6.43
C LEU A 50 -8.88 13.04 6.55
N LEU A 51 -8.33 14.11 5.95
CA LEU A 51 -8.98 15.42 5.91
C LEU A 51 -10.28 15.39 5.08
N ILE A 52 -10.28 14.71 3.94
CA ILE A 52 -11.48 14.53 3.11
C ILE A 52 -12.56 13.79 3.88
N VAL A 53 -12.23 12.69 4.54
CA VAL A 53 -13.18 11.93 5.37
C VAL A 53 -13.75 12.80 6.49
N ARG A 54 -12.86 13.48 7.24
CA ARG A 54 -13.26 14.22 8.44
C ARG A 54 -14.04 15.50 8.13
N TYR A 55 -13.56 16.29 7.17
CA TYR A 55 -14.07 17.64 6.91
C TYR A 55 -14.89 17.73 5.61
N GLY A 56 -14.49 17.01 4.57
CA GLY A 56 -15.18 17.00 3.28
C GLY A 56 -16.44 16.14 3.30
N GLU A 57 -16.32 14.89 3.74
CA GLU A 57 -17.44 13.95 3.85
C GLU A 57 -18.19 14.07 5.19
N ARG A 58 -17.54 14.67 6.20
CA ARG A 58 -18.05 14.80 7.58
C ARG A 58 -18.40 13.45 8.22
N LEU A 59 -17.58 12.44 7.92
CA LEU A 59 -17.73 11.10 8.46
C LEU A 59 -16.73 10.85 9.59
N PRO A 60 -17.06 9.96 10.54
CA PRO A 60 -16.12 9.54 11.58
C PRO A 60 -15.00 8.68 10.97
N MET A 61 -13.83 8.63 11.62
CA MET A 61 -12.67 7.88 11.15
C MET A 61 -12.91 6.36 11.12
N ASP A 62 -13.81 5.85 11.93
CA ASP A 62 -14.20 4.44 11.89
C ASP A 62 -14.96 4.07 10.60
N SER A 63 -15.43 5.06 9.82
CA SER A 63 -16.01 4.85 8.49
C SER A 63 -15.03 4.26 7.48
N ILE A 64 -13.73 4.39 7.76
CA ILE A 64 -12.63 3.79 7.01
C ILE A 64 -11.87 2.73 7.82
N GLY A 65 -12.47 2.20 8.89
CA GLY A 65 -11.86 1.19 9.75
C GLY A 65 -10.74 1.72 10.67
N LEU A 66 -10.51 3.04 10.73
CA LEU A 66 -9.51 3.64 11.61
C LEU A 66 -10.12 3.82 13.00
N ARG A 67 -9.72 2.94 13.93
CA ARG A 67 -10.21 2.86 15.31
C ARG A 67 -9.06 2.83 16.30
N MET A 68 -9.35 3.08 17.58
CA MET A 68 -8.35 2.88 18.63
C MET A 68 -7.90 1.41 18.66
N PRO A 69 -6.57 1.16 18.71
CA PRO A 69 -6.04 -0.18 18.72
C PRO A 69 -6.41 -0.92 20.01
N THR A 70 -6.68 -2.21 19.87
CA THR A 70 -7.04 -3.12 20.95
C THR A 70 -6.08 -4.32 20.97
N ARG A 71 -6.20 -5.20 21.95
CA ARG A 71 -5.46 -6.49 21.93
C ARG A 71 -5.82 -7.32 20.69
N ALA A 72 -7.09 -7.26 20.25
CA ALA A 72 -7.52 -7.91 19.00
C ALA A 72 -6.87 -7.29 17.76
N THR A 73 -6.59 -5.99 17.74
CA THR A 73 -5.83 -5.33 16.68
C THR A 73 -4.42 -5.92 16.58
N LEU A 74 -3.73 -6.06 17.70
CA LEU A 74 -2.36 -6.61 17.72
C LEU A 74 -2.33 -8.09 17.32
N SER A 75 -3.27 -8.91 17.82
CA SER A 75 -3.34 -10.33 17.42
C SER A 75 -3.71 -10.50 15.95
N THR A 76 -4.59 -9.65 15.41
CA THR A 76 -4.92 -9.64 13.97
C THR A 76 -3.72 -9.21 13.13
N ALA A 77 -2.99 -8.18 13.56
CA ALA A 77 -1.78 -7.74 12.87
C ALA A 77 -0.71 -8.85 12.86
N ALA A 78 -0.48 -9.52 14.00
CA ALA A 78 0.45 -10.62 14.09
C ALA A 78 0.05 -11.80 13.18
N LEU A 79 -1.23 -12.19 13.17
CA LEU A 79 -1.73 -13.24 12.30
C LEU A 79 -1.58 -12.86 10.81
N LEU A 80 -1.97 -11.65 10.45
CA LEU A 80 -1.83 -11.14 9.07
C LEU A 80 -0.36 -11.10 8.64
N PHE A 81 0.54 -10.65 9.53
CA PHE A 81 1.97 -10.67 9.29
C PHE A 81 2.48 -12.11 9.04
N VAL A 82 2.10 -13.07 9.88
CA VAL A 82 2.49 -14.47 9.70
C VAL A 82 1.99 -15.02 8.36
N VAL A 83 0.73 -14.78 8.03
CA VAL A 83 0.15 -15.23 6.75
C VAL A 83 0.85 -14.54 5.57
N GLY A 84 1.01 -13.22 5.61
CA GLY A 84 1.57 -12.45 4.50
C GLY A 84 3.07 -12.68 4.32
N PHE A 85 3.84 -12.76 5.40
CA PHE A 85 5.29 -12.84 5.32
C PHE A 85 5.83 -14.29 5.21
N PHE A 86 5.21 -15.26 5.87
CA PHE A 86 5.71 -16.62 5.89
C PHE A 86 4.91 -17.60 5.01
N LEU A 87 3.60 -17.41 4.85
CA LEU A 87 2.78 -18.36 4.10
C LEU A 87 2.54 -17.92 2.65
N LEU A 88 2.35 -16.63 2.41
CA LEU A 88 2.10 -16.11 1.08
C LEU A 88 3.23 -16.39 0.08
N PRO A 89 4.53 -16.38 0.44
CA PRO A 89 5.64 -16.74 -0.45
C PRO A 89 5.52 -18.11 -1.09
N PHE A 90 4.89 -19.09 -0.44
CA PHE A 90 4.62 -20.40 -1.05
C PHE A 90 3.72 -20.32 -2.30
N VAL A 91 2.93 -19.25 -2.42
CA VAL A 91 2.10 -18.97 -3.59
C VAL A 91 2.79 -17.99 -4.55
N THR A 92 3.34 -16.90 -4.02
CA THR A 92 3.90 -15.84 -4.85
C THR A 92 5.22 -16.19 -5.51
N ASP A 93 6.12 -16.91 -4.84
CA ASP A 93 7.42 -17.25 -5.41
C ASP A 93 7.33 -18.14 -6.67
N PRO A 94 6.48 -19.18 -6.73
CA PRO A 94 6.26 -19.92 -7.97
C PRO A 94 5.67 -19.03 -9.09
N LEU A 95 4.74 -18.14 -8.75
CA LEU A 95 4.12 -17.23 -9.74
C LEU A 95 5.14 -16.20 -10.25
N VAL A 96 5.92 -15.60 -9.36
CA VAL A 96 6.97 -14.64 -9.73
C VAL A 96 8.00 -15.29 -10.66
N ARG A 97 8.40 -16.55 -10.39
CA ARG A 97 9.29 -17.30 -11.29
C ARG A 97 8.64 -17.59 -12.65
N ALA A 98 7.35 -17.86 -12.68
CA ALA A 98 6.62 -18.15 -13.92
C ALA A 98 6.37 -16.92 -14.79
N PHE A 99 6.13 -15.74 -14.18
CA PHE A 99 5.83 -14.49 -14.88
C PHE A 99 7.06 -13.59 -15.13
N GLY A 100 8.22 -13.96 -14.56
CA GLY A 100 9.46 -13.20 -14.68
C GLY A 100 9.61 -12.08 -13.65
N LEU A 101 10.85 -11.58 -13.51
CA LEU A 101 11.27 -10.63 -12.46
C LEU A 101 11.84 -9.31 -13.01
N ASP A 102 11.80 -9.07 -14.31
CA ASP A 102 12.59 -7.99 -14.94
C ASP A 102 12.35 -6.62 -14.28
N GLY A 103 11.09 -6.24 -14.09
CA GLY A 103 10.74 -4.99 -13.42
C GLY A 103 11.09 -4.98 -11.93
N ALA A 104 10.89 -6.09 -11.25
CA ALA A 104 11.18 -6.22 -9.81
C ALA A 104 12.69 -6.14 -9.52
N GLN A 105 13.55 -6.73 -10.37
CA GLN A 105 15.00 -6.63 -10.24
C GLN A 105 15.50 -5.20 -10.32
N ALA A 106 14.97 -4.41 -11.25
CA ALA A 106 15.31 -3.00 -11.37
C ALA A 106 14.89 -2.21 -10.13
N GLY A 107 13.67 -2.41 -9.63
CA GLY A 107 13.19 -1.78 -8.40
C GLY A 107 14.01 -2.15 -7.16
N ILE A 108 14.38 -3.43 -7.00
CA ILE A 108 15.25 -3.90 -5.91
C ILE A 108 16.63 -3.24 -6.00
N ALA A 109 17.21 -3.12 -7.19
CA ALA A 109 18.50 -2.47 -7.39
C ALA A 109 18.46 -0.99 -6.98
N GLU A 110 17.37 -0.28 -7.27
CA GLU A 110 17.20 1.11 -6.83
C GLU A 110 17.07 1.22 -5.30
N LEU A 111 16.28 0.35 -4.67
CA LEU A 111 16.16 0.32 -3.21
C LEU A 111 17.49 0.00 -2.53
N ALA A 112 18.33 -0.83 -3.14
CA ALA A 112 19.65 -1.19 -2.59
C ALA A 112 20.60 0.02 -2.46
N LYS A 113 20.41 1.07 -3.27
CA LYS A 113 21.20 2.32 -3.21
C LYS A 113 20.83 3.20 -2.00
N LEU A 114 19.68 2.96 -1.37
CA LEU A 114 19.16 3.81 -0.30
C LEU A 114 19.79 3.49 1.05
N PRO A 115 20.05 4.50 1.89
CA PRO A 115 20.49 4.30 3.27
C PRO A 115 19.50 3.43 4.05
N GLY A 116 19.98 2.52 4.91
CA GLY A 116 19.15 1.60 5.67
C GLY A 116 18.03 2.29 6.48
N TRP A 117 18.33 3.41 7.14
CA TRP A 117 17.31 4.18 7.86
C TRP A 117 16.18 4.67 6.95
N PHE A 118 16.50 5.04 5.71
CA PHE A 118 15.49 5.52 4.77
C PHE A 118 14.63 4.37 4.25
N ARG A 119 15.19 3.17 4.07
CA ARG A 119 14.42 1.95 3.77
C ARG A 119 13.38 1.66 4.85
N VAL A 120 13.74 1.87 6.14
CA VAL A 120 12.77 1.76 7.25
C VAL A 120 11.66 2.79 7.10
N VAL A 121 11.99 4.04 6.78
CA VAL A 121 10.99 5.10 6.55
C VAL A 121 10.05 4.71 5.41
N LEU A 122 10.60 4.28 4.27
CA LEU A 122 9.81 3.85 3.11
C LEU A 122 8.85 2.71 3.46
N GLY A 123 9.36 1.65 4.09
CA GLY A 123 8.53 0.49 4.44
C GLY A 123 7.45 0.83 5.47
N ALA A 124 7.80 1.60 6.50
CA ALA A 124 6.85 1.99 7.54
C ALA A 124 5.74 2.90 6.99
N THR A 125 6.10 3.91 6.20
CA THR A 125 5.12 4.85 5.63
C THR A 125 4.37 4.27 4.44
N GLY A 126 5.00 3.41 3.63
CA GLY A 126 4.38 2.71 2.50
C GLY A 126 3.13 1.95 2.95
N GLY A 127 3.28 1.04 3.91
CA GLY A 127 2.15 0.27 4.42
C GLY A 127 1.05 1.15 5.01
N VAL A 128 1.39 2.23 5.76
CA VAL A 128 0.38 3.14 6.31
C VAL A 128 -0.39 3.89 5.21
N VAL A 129 0.32 4.45 4.23
CA VAL A 129 -0.31 5.22 3.15
C VAL A 129 -1.18 4.31 2.30
N GLU A 130 -0.64 3.18 1.85
CA GLU A 130 -1.35 2.26 0.97
C GLU A 130 -2.59 1.67 1.64
N GLU A 131 -2.51 1.26 2.91
CA GLU A 131 -3.70 0.76 3.62
C GLU A 131 -4.75 1.87 3.79
N THR A 132 -4.33 3.12 4.04
CA THR A 132 -5.28 4.25 4.11
C THR A 132 -6.01 4.46 2.79
N LEU A 133 -5.28 4.45 1.67
CA LEU A 133 -5.85 4.69 0.34
C LEU A 133 -6.75 3.52 -0.10
N TYR A 134 -6.20 2.29 -0.09
CA TYR A 134 -6.84 1.16 -0.74
C TYR A 134 -7.84 0.45 0.18
N ARG A 135 -7.46 0.12 1.42
CA ARG A 135 -8.34 -0.64 2.34
C ARG A 135 -9.29 0.28 3.07
N GLY A 136 -8.77 1.35 3.66
CA GLY A 136 -9.59 2.29 4.39
C GLY A 136 -10.55 3.07 3.49
N TYR A 137 -10.05 3.72 2.45
CA TYR A 137 -10.87 4.63 1.67
C TYR A 137 -11.55 3.97 0.47
N LEU A 138 -10.79 3.39 -0.47
CA LEU A 138 -11.35 2.85 -1.71
C LEU A 138 -12.38 1.75 -1.47
N ILE A 139 -12.08 0.75 -0.62
CA ILE A 139 -13.05 -0.32 -0.34
C ILE A 139 -14.36 0.26 0.17
N GLU A 140 -14.31 1.14 1.17
CA GLU A 140 -15.51 1.65 1.82
C GLU A 140 -16.33 2.56 0.89
N ARG A 141 -15.68 3.40 0.07
CA ARG A 141 -16.39 4.30 -0.83
C ARG A 141 -16.89 3.59 -2.08
N LEU A 142 -16.13 2.67 -2.65
CA LEU A 142 -16.59 1.85 -3.78
C LEU A 142 -17.71 0.89 -3.35
N ALA A 143 -17.63 0.33 -2.14
CA ALA A 143 -18.72 -0.48 -1.60
C ALA A 143 -20.02 0.33 -1.43
N ALA A 144 -19.91 1.57 -0.93
CA ALA A 144 -21.06 2.48 -0.80
C ALA A 144 -21.65 2.87 -2.17
N LEU A 145 -20.81 3.09 -3.18
CA LEU A 145 -21.25 3.46 -4.53
C LEU A 145 -21.89 2.30 -5.30
N THR A 146 -21.35 1.10 -5.14
CA THR A 146 -21.83 -0.10 -5.87
C THR A 146 -22.96 -0.84 -5.15
N GLY A 147 -23.17 -0.52 -3.86
CA GLY A 147 -24.07 -1.27 -2.98
C GLY A 147 -23.57 -2.68 -2.65
N ARG A 148 -22.35 -3.05 -3.05
CA ARG A 148 -21.78 -4.39 -2.91
C ARG A 148 -20.36 -4.32 -2.35
N ARG A 149 -20.21 -4.77 -1.10
CA ARG A 149 -18.92 -4.67 -0.39
C ARG A 149 -17.80 -5.44 -1.08
N TRP A 150 -18.08 -6.66 -1.52
CA TRP A 150 -17.10 -7.50 -2.22
C TRP A 150 -16.64 -6.88 -3.55
N LEU A 151 -17.54 -6.20 -4.28
CA LEU A 151 -17.21 -5.54 -5.55
C LEU A 151 -16.29 -4.35 -5.30
N GLY A 152 -16.62 -3.51 -4.29
CA GLY A 152 -15.72 -2.42 -3.89
C GLY A 152 -14.33 -2.92 -3.48
N ALA A 153 -14.28 -4.03 -2.73
CA ALA A 153 -13.04 -4.66 -2.31
C ALA A 153 -12.23 -5.21 -3.48
N SER A 154 -12.86 -5.90 -4.43
CA SER A 154 -12.19 -6.42 -5.63
C SER A 154 -11.61 -5.30 -6.49
N LEU A 155 -12.38 -4.22 -6.72
CA LEU A 155 -11.92 -3.06 -7.48
C LEU A 155 -10.73 -2.37 -6.79
N ALA A 156 -10.79 -2.19 -5.47
CA ALA A 156 -9.69 -1.61 -4.71
C ALA A 156 -8.42 -2.49 -4.74
N THR A 157 -8.57 -3.81 -4.67
CA THR A 157 -7.45 -4.76 -4.75
C THR A 157 -6.80 -4.75 -6.13
N VAL A 158 -7.59 -4.69 -7.19
CA VAL A 158 -7.06 -4.56 -8.56
C VAL A 158 -6.35 -3.22 -8.73
N ALA A 159 -6.93 -2.11 -8.25
CA ALA A 159 -6.30 -0.81 -8.30
C ALA A 159 -4.96 -0.79 -7.54
N PHE A 160 -4.88 -1.45 -6.38
CA PHE A 160 -3.63 -1.62 -5.63
C PHE A 160 -2.55 -2.32 -6.45
N ALA A 161 -2.87 -3.46 -7.07
CA ALA A 161 -1.91 -4.18 -7.90
C ALA A 161 -1.48 -3.36 -9.13
N LEU A 162 -2.41 -2.67 -9.79
CA LEU A 162 -2.11 -1.84 -10.95
C LEU A 162 -1.18 -0.66 -10.61
N ALA A 163 -1.33 -0.04 -9.43
CA ALA A 163 -0.45 1.04 -8.99
C ALA A 163 1.02 0.60 -8.79
N HIS A 164 1.28 -0.70 -8.69
CA HIS A 164 2.64 -1.26 -8.57
C HIS A 164 3.30 -1.54 -9.93
N VAL A 165 2.50 -1.61 -11.02
CA VAL A 165 3.01 -1.90 -12.37
C VAL A 165 4.11 -0.94 -12.83
N PRO A 166 4.03 0.40 -12.60
CA PRO A 166 5.08 1.31 -13.04
C PRO A 166 6.44 1.10 -12.37
N THR A 167 6.46 0.50 -11.17
CA THR A 167 7.67 0.27 -10.37
C THR A 167 8.21 -1.15 -10.53
N TRP A 168 7.31 -2.16 -10.50
CA TRP A 168 7.70 -3.57 -10.41
C TRP A 168 7.42 -4.37 -11.68
N GLY A 169 6.72 -3.77 -12.66
CA GLY A 169 6.29 -4.45 -13.87
C GLY A 169 5.01 -5.29 -13.69
N VAL A 170 4.35 -5.60 -14.81
CA VAL A 170 3.06 -6.32 -14.81
C VAL A 170 3.18 -7.73 -14.22
N GLY A 171 4.26 -8.46 -14.56
CA GLY A 171 4.48 -9.82 -14.08
C GLY A 171 4.54 -9.88 -12.55
N PHE A 172 5.33 -9.01 -11.92
CA PHE A 172 5.46 -8.96 -10.47
C PHE A 172 4.17 -8.46 -9.80
N ALA A 173 3.53 -7.42 -10.36
CA ALA A 173 2.27 -6.89 -9.85
C ALA A 173 1.17 -7.97 -9.80
N LEU A 174 1.10 -8.84 -10.81
CA LEU A 174 0.12 -9.94 -10.84
C LEU A 174 0.55 -11.14 -9.97
N ALA A 175 1.85 -11.44 -9.89
CA ALA A 175 2.36 -12.61 -9.19
C ALA A 175 2.55 -12.40 -7.69
N ALA A 176 2.86 -11.16 -7.25
CA ALA A 176 3.15 -10.83 -5.87
C ALA A 176 2.16 -9.82 -5.27
N ASP A 177 1.99 -8.63 -5.92
CA ASP A 177 1.20 -7.56 -5.32
C ASP A 177 -0.30 -7.88 -5.32
N LEU A 178 -0.83 -8.54 -6.35
CA LEU A 178 -2.23 -8.93 -6.38
C LEU A 178 -2.57 -9.98 -5.29
N PRO A 179 -1.83 -11.09 -5.14
CA PRO A 179 -2.06 -12.04 -4.03
C PRO A 179 -1.89 -11.39 -2.64
N ALA A 180 -0.86 -10.55 -2.44
CA ALA A 180 -0.69 -9.80 -1.22
C ALA A 180 -1.88 -8.86 -0.96
N GLY A 181 -2.32 -8.16 -2.00
CA GLY A 181 -3.50 -7.32 -1.99
C GLY A 181 -4.77 -8.06 -1.59
N ILE A 182 -4.95 -9.30 -2.07
CA ILE A 182 -6.08 -10.16 -1.70
C ILE A 182 -6.02 -10.51 -0.22
N VAL A 183 -4.87 -10.95 0.30
CA VAL A 183 -4.71 -11.30 1.72
C VAL A 183 -5.03 -10.09 2.60
N LEU A 184 -4.43 -8.93 2.35
CA LEU A 184 -4.70 -7.69 3.08
C LEU A 184 -6.18 -7.31 3.03
N THR A 185 -6.81 -7.43 1.87
CA THR A 185 -8.24 -7.13 1.67
C THR A 185 -9.14 -8.09 2.44
N VAL A 186 -8.86 -9.40 2.43
CA VAL A 186 -9.63 -10.40 3.19
C VAL A 186 -9.57 -10.11 4.69
N PHE A 187 -8.39 -9.82 5.23
CA PHE A 187 -8.25 -9.46 6.64
C PHE A 187 -8.97 -8.15 6.98
N TYR A 188 -8.90 -7.14 6.12
CA TYR A 188 -9.65 -5.91 6.30
C TYR A 188 -11.17 -6.15 6.27
N LEU A 189 -11.67 -6.93 5.34
CA LEU A 189 -13.10 -7.26 5.26
C LEU A 189 -13.57 -8.04 6.49
N TRP A 190 -12.73 -8.92 7.01
CA TRP A 190 -13.04 -9.71 8.22
C TRP A 190 -13.10 -8.86 9.48
N ARG A 191 -12.11 -7.98 9.70
CA ARG A 191 -11.97 -7.25 10.97
C ARG A 191 -12.39 -5.79 10.88
N ARG A 192 -12.36 -5.18 9.71
CA ARG A 192 -12.46 -3.72 9.53
C ARG A 192 -11.55 -2.95 10.48
N ASP A 193 -10.32 -3.41 10.63
CA ASP A 193 -9.31 -2.84 11.50
C ASP A 193 -8.13 -2.36 10.66
N LEU A 194 -8.16 -1.07 10.30
CA LEU A 194 -7.16 -0.46 9.44
C LEU A 194 -5.78 -0.44 10.09
N ILE A 195 -5.71 -0.28 11.43
CA ILE A 195 -4.43 -0.27 12.16
C ILE A 195 -3.79 -1.65 12.14
N ALA A 196 -4.57 -2.73 12.26
CA ALA A 196 -4.03 -4.08 12.16
C ALA A 196 -3.37 -4.33 10.78
N ASN A 197 -4.05 -3.90 9.71
CA ASN A 197 -3.51 -3.99 8.36
C ASN A 197 -2.23 -3.13 8.21
N MET A 198 -2.24 -1.86 8.64
CA MET A 198 -1.09 -0.97 8.60
C MET A 198 0.12 -1.57 9.32
N LEU A 199 -0.07 -2.09 10.54
CA LEU A 199 1.01 -2.70 11.32
C LEU A 199 1.61 -3.91 10.62
N ALA A 200 0.77 -4.84 10.15
CA ALA A 200 1.23 -6.03 9.47
C ALA A 200 1.95 -5.70 8.16
N HIS A 201 1.35 -4.85 7.33
CA HIS A 201 1.88 -4.49 6.02
C HIS A 201 3.19 -3.72 6.15
N SER A 202 3.23 -2.65 6.96
CA SER A 202 4.46 -1.89 7.21
C SER A 202 5.59 -2.76 7.75
N THR A 203 5.29 -3.67 8.70
CA THR A 203 6.30 -4.60 9.24
C THR A 203 6.82 -5.53 8.16
N SER A 204 5.93 -6.08 7.32
CA SER A 204 6.33 -6.95 6.20
C SER A 204 7.25 -6.24 5.21
N ILE A 205 6.90 -4.99 4.80
CA ILE A 205 7.74 -4.21 3.89
C ILE A 205 9.10 -3.89 4.53
N VAL A 206 9.11 -3.40 5.79
CA VAL A 206 10.37 -3.07 6.48
C VAL A 206 11.28 -4.29 6.53
N ILE A 207 10.78 -5.47 6.88
CA ILE A 207 11.60 -6.68 6.92
C ILE A 207 12.06 -7.06 5.51
N ALA A 208 11.18 -7.01 4.51
CA ALA A 208 11.52 -7.29 3.11
C ALA A 208 12.64 -6.37 2.58
N MET A 209 12.67 -5.09 2.99
CA MET A 209 13.74 -4.14 2.63
C MET A 209 15.15 -4.56 3.08
N PHE A 210 15.26 -5.50 4.03
CA PHE A 210 16.55 -5.99 4.54
C PHE A 210 16.80 -7.48 4.25
N THR A 211 15.77 -8.22 3.84
CA THR A 211 15.90 -9.65 3.53
C THR A 211 15.94 -9.91 2.02
N ILE A 212 15.22 -9.10 1.22
CA ILE A 212 15.15 -9.25 -0.23
C ILE A 212 16.09 -8.26 -0.93
N VAL A 213 16.25 -7.06 -0.36
CA VAL A 213 17.13 -6.03 -0.92
C VAL A 213 18.53 -6.21 -0.35
N PRO A 214 19.55 -6.55 -1.17
CA PRO A 214 20.91 -6.73 -0.67
C PRO A 214 21.45 -5.41 -0.07
N ALA A 215 22.37 -5.55 0.90
CA ALA A 215 23.14 -4.39 1.36
C ALA A 215 23.98 -3.85 0.19
N ALA A 216 24.04 -2.53 0.04
CA ALA A 216 25.01 -1.92 -0.84
C ALA A 216 26.41 -2.27 -0.32
N GLY A 217 27.22 -2.94 -1.14
CA GLY A 217 28.62 -3.29 -0.83
C GLY A 217 29.51 -2.05 -0.75
#